data_91ec0993f02f79e22a4002643cbfc69f
#
_entry.id   91ec0993f02f79e22a4002643cbfc69f
#
_cell.length_a   1.000
_cell.length_b   1.000
_cell.length_c   1.000
_cell.angle_alpha   90.00
_cell.angle_beta   90.00
_cell.angle_gamma   90.00
#
_symmetry.space_group_name_H-M   'P 1'
#
loop_
_entity.id
_entity.type
_entity.pdbx_description
1 polymer ?
#
loop_
_entity_poly.entity_id
_entity_poly.type
_entity_poly.pdbx_seq_one_letter_code
_entity_poly.pdbx_strand_id
1 'polypeptide(L)'
;STLAKYLCSDDDNDITIVDQKEEMLIPLQRHLDIKTVIGYGAYPSVLEKAGIKSMDVVIAVMRSDERNMVACRMAHTLYNVKKKIARIRTTEYLLRPEIFSNDALPIDFLITPENLITEYIQGIVEQPGASQVFDFENGLVQLVETRAFIGTPIVNRPVKELHEHMPD
;
A
#
# COMPACT_ATOMS: atom_id res chain seq x y z
N SER A 1 5.51 5.69 11.27
CA SER A 1 4.93 5.46 9.94
C SER A 1 3.42 5.30 10.07
N THR A 2 2.65 5.91 9.16
CA THR A 2 1.17 5.86 9.19
C THR A 2 0.67 4.42 9.07
N LEU A 3 1.28 3.62 8.20
CA LEU A 3 0.94 2.20 8.04
C LEU A 3 1.11 1.42 9.36
N ALA A 4 2.22 1.62 10.07
CA ALA A 4 2.44 0.94 11.35
C ALA A 4 1.36 1.28 12.37
N LYS A 5 0.97 2.56 12.47
CA LYS A 5 -0.12 2.99 13.35
C LYS A 5 -1.46 2.33 13.01
N TYR A 6 -1.76 2.25 11.72
CA TYR A 6 -2.98 1.61 11.24
C TYR A 6 -3.00 0.11 11.57
N LEU A 7 -1.92 -0.59 11.29
CA LEU A 7 -1.83 -2.02 11.58
C LEU A 7 -1.85 -2.36 13.07
N CYS A 8 -1.27 -1.48 13.93
CA CYS A 8 -1.32 -1.63 15.40
C CYS A 8 -2.69 -1.32 16.01
N SER A 9 -3.65 -0.79 15.24
CA SER A 9 -5.02 -0.59 15.74
C SER A 9 -5.82 -1.87 15.84
N ASP A 10 -5.31 -2.95 15.29
CA ASP A 10 -5.84 -4.30 15.41
C ASP A 10 -4.91 -5.08 16.36
N ASP A 11 -5.44 -5.48 17.51
CA ASP A 11 -4.71 -6.16 18.58
C ASP A 11 -4.22 -7.56 18.19
N ASP A 12 -4.73 -8.12 17.09
CA ASP A 12 -4.34 -9.44 16.58
C ASP A 12 -3.05 -9.39 15.74
N ASN A 13 -2.48 -8.21 15.50
CA ASN A 13 -1.30 -8.05 14.66
C ASN A 13 0.01 -7.93 15.47
N ASP A 14 0.91 -8.90 15.32
CA ASP A 14 2.29 -8.81 15.79
C ASP A 14 3.15 -8.07 14.76
N ILE A 15 3.65 -6.88 15.11
CA ILE A 15 4.38 -6.03 14.16
C ILE A 15 5.85 -5.90 14.55
N THR A 16 6.72 -6.19 13.60
CA THR A 16 8.15 -5.89 13.70
C THR A 16 8.57 -4.89 12.61
N ILE A 17 9.21 -3.80 13.02
CA ILE A 17 9.73 -2.80 12.08
C ILE A 17 11.25 -2.88 12.04
N VAL A 18 11.79 -2.94 10.82
CA VAL A 18 13.23 -2.94 10.55
C VAL A 18 13.62 -1.64 9.87
N ASP A 19 14.57 -0.92 10.42
CA ASP A 19 15.20 0.25 9.79
C ASP A 19 16.69 0.31 10.12
N GLN A 20 17.49 0.91 9.24
CA GLN A 20 18.92 1.13 9.48
C GLN A 20 19.17 2.24 10.50
N LYS A 21 18.23 3.18 10.61
CA LYS A 21 18.34 4.37 11.43
C LYS A 21 17.54 4.20 12.72
N GLU A 22 18.23 4.09 13.83
CA GLU A 22 17.62 4.00 15.15
C GLU A 22 16.70 5.18 15.44
N GLU A 23 17.09 6.38 15.00
CA GLU A 23 16.31 7.61 15.16
C GLU A 23 14.90 7.53 14.56
N MET A 24 14.69 6.67 13.57
CA MET A 24 13.37 6.44 12.94
C MET A 24 12.53 5.43 13.73
N LEU A 25 13.15 4.57 14.51
CA LEU A 25 12.49 3.51 15.28
C LEU A 25 12.06 4.00 16.68
N ILE A 26 12.88 4.82 17.34
CA ILE A 26 12.60 5.32 18.70
C ILE A 26 11.20 5.96 18.85
N PRO A 27 10.75 6.88 17.97
CA PRO A 27 9.43 7.47 18.11
C PRO A 27 8.29 6.46 17.93
N LEU A 28 8.49 5.45 17.07
CA LEU A 28 7.48 4.41 16.84
C LEU A 28 7.35 3.50 18.05
N GLN A 29 8.47 3.07 18.63
CA GLN A 29 8.51 2.20 19.79
C GLN A 29 7.91 2.86 21.05
N ARG A 30 7.96 4.19 21.14
CA ARG A 30 7.38 4.93 22.28
C ARG A 30 5.85 5.01 22.24
N HIS A 31 5.26 4.90 21.06
CA HIS A 31 3.83 5.16 20.85
C HIS A 31 3.05 3.93 20.35
N LEU A 32 3.74 2.88 19.97
CA LEU A 32 3.13 1.68 19.40
C LEU A 32 3.69 0.44 20.09
N ASP A 33 2.85 -0.56 20.29
CA ASP A 33 3.28 -1.87 20.77
C ASP A 33 3.85 -2.65 19.58
N ILE A 34 5.13 -2.47 19.33
CA ILE A 34 5.86 -3.08 18.20
C ILE A 34 7.25 -3.51 18.60
N LYS A 35 7.74 -4.54 17.94
CA LYS A 35 9.15 -4.89 17.96
C LYS A 35 9.92 -4.06 16.95
N THR A 36 11.12 -3.59 17.32
CA THR A 36 12.00 -2.87 16.40
C THR A 36 13.35 -3.58 16.29
N VAL A 37 13.92 -3.57 15.08
CA VAL A 37 15.22 -4.14 14.78
C VAL A 37 16.02 -3.16 13.93
N ILE A 38 17.22 -2.81 14.40
CA ILE A 38 18.13 -1.93 13.66
C ILE A 38 18.93 -2.79 12.68
N GLY A 39 18.88 -2.44 11.39
CA GLY A 39 19.66 -3.12 10.36
C GLY A 39 19.11 -2.98 8.94
N TYR A 40 19.81 -3.64 8.02
CA TYR A 40 19.39 -3.69 6.62
C TYR A 40 18.34 -4.78 6.43
N GLY A 41 17.10 -4.39 6.10
CA GLY A 41 15.96 -5.30 5.96
C GLY A 41 16.07 -6.36 4.85
N ALA A 42 17.09 -6.28 3.99
CA ALA A 42 17.40 -7.31 3.00
C ALA A 42 18.41 -8.35 3.48
N TYR A 43 19.00 -8.18 4.69
CA TYR A 43 19.99 -9.13 5.21
C TYR A 43 19.31 -10.26 5.98
N PRO A 44 19.61 -11.54 5.68
CA PRO A 44 19.03 -12.69 6.37
C PRO A 44 19.16 -12.62 7.89
N SER A 45 20.33 -12.26 8.40
CA SER A 45 20.58 -12.16 9.84
C SER A 45 19.72 -11.10 10.54
N VAL A 46 19.36 -10.01 9.83
CA VAL A 46 18.47 -8.96 10.33
C VAL A 46 17.02 -9.44 10.30
N LEU A 47 16.61 -10.11 9.23
CA LEU A 47 15.30 -10.73 9.11
C LEU A 47 15.07 -11.80 10.20
N GLU A 48 16.10 -12.59 10.52
CA GLU A 48 16.02 -13.56 11.62
C GLU A 48 15.84 -12.89 12.99
N LYS A 49 16.60 -11.81 13.27
CA LYS A 49 16.42 -11.01 14.49
C LYS A 49 15.02 -10.39 14.57
N ALA A 50 14.47 -10.05 13.42
CA ALA A 50 13.09 -9.54 13.31
C ALA A 50 12.02 -10.62 13.58
N GLY A 51 12.39 -11.90 13.59
CA GLY A 51 11.46 -13.02 13.82
C GLY A 51 10.73 -13.50 12.57
N ILE A 52 11.33 -13.31 11.39
CA ILE A 52 10.68 -13.58 10.08
C ILE A 52 10.10 -14.99 9.95
N LYS A 53 10.64 -15.97 10.67
CA LYS A 53 10.20 -17.37 10.61
C LYS A 53 8.75 -17.57 11.07
N SER A 54 8.22 -16.68 11.88
CA SER A 54 6.85 -16.70 12.39
C SER A 54 5.93 -15.67 11.72
N MET A 55 6.42 -14.91 10.76
CA MET A 55 5.66 -13.85 10.11
C MET A 55 4.87 -14.38 8.91
N ASP A 56 3.61 -13.98 8.79
CA ASP A 56 2.76 -14.28 7.64
C ASP A 56 2.99 -13.35 6.47
N VAL A 57 3.39 -12.10 6.74
CA VAL A 57 3.51 -11.04 5.74
C VAL A 57 4.83 -10.30 5.88
N VAL A 58 5.48 -10.01 4.76
CA VAL A 58 6.60 -9.06 4.67
C VAL A 58 6.21 -7.89 3.80
N ILE A 59 6.42 -6.66 4.31
CA ILE A 59 6.17 -5.41 3.59
C ILE A 59 7.48 -4.68 3.42
N ALA A 60 8.05 -4.74 2.21
CA ALA A 60 9.33 -4.13 1.87
C ALA A 60 9.11 -2.75 1.22
N VAL A 61 9.36 -1.68 1.98
CA VAL A 61 9.14 -0.29 1.57
C VAL A 61 10.37 0.59 1.74
N MET A 62 11.55 0.00 1.60
CA MET A 62 12.83 0.69 1.63
C MET A 62 12.98 1.65 0.43
N ARG A 63 14.00 2.51 0.46
CA ARG A 63 14.22 3.52 -0.58
C ARG A 63 14.62 2.96 -1.95
N SER A 64 15.22 1.77 -1.99
CA SER A 64 15.67 1.11 -3.23
C SER A 64 14.72 -0.03 -3.58
N ASP A 65 14.27 -0.06 -4.83
CA ASP A 65 13.42 -1.11 -5.37
C ASP A 65 14.15 -2.47 -5.34
N GLU A 66 15.45 -2.49 -5.68
CA GLU A 66 16.28 -3.69 -5.65
C GLU A 66 16.37 -4.28 -4.25
N ARG A 67 16.48 -3.44 -3.22
CA ARG A 67 16.50 -3.92 -1.83
C ARG A 67 15.14 -4.48 -1.40
N ASN A 68 14.04 -3.89 -1.89
CA ASN A 68 12.71 -4.39 -1.64
C ASN A 68 12.52 -5.77 -2.30
N MET A 69 12.96 -5.93 -3.55
CA MET A 69 12.96 -7.19 -4.26
C MET A 69 13.80 -8.26 -3.56
N VAL A 70 15.02 -7.91 -3.14
CA VAL A 70 15.90 -8.84 -2.42
C VAL A 70 15.30 -9.25 -1.08
N ALA A 71 14.70 -8.33 -0.32
CA ALA A 71 14.05 -8.66 0.94
C ALA A 71 12.90 -9.67 0.75
N CYS A 72 12.06 -9.46 -0.25
CA CYS A 72 10.98 -10.39 -0.62
C CYS A 72 11.53 -11.74 -1.08
N ARG A 73 12.62 -11.75 -1.87
CA ARG A 73 13.27 -12.99 -2.30
C ARG A 73 13.84 -13.78 -1.11
N MET A 74 14.50 -13.11 -0.16
CA MET A 74 15.02 -13.75 1.06
C MET A 74 13.87 -14.31 1.91
N ALA A 75 12.81 -13.52 2.11
CA ALA A 75 11.63 -13.92 2.86
C ALA A 75 10.96 -15.17 2.27
N HIS A 76 10.89 -15.26 0.95
CA HIS A 76 10.36 -16.43 0.26
C HIS A 76 11.30 -17.64 0.36
N THR A 77 12.55 -17.46 -0.09
CA THR A 77 13.48 -18.58 -0.32
C THR A 77 13.98 -19.22 0.97
N LEU A 78 14.26 -18.41 2.00
CA LEU A 78 14.85 -18.91 3.23
C LEU A 78 13.81 -19.19 4.33
N TYR A 79 12.67 -18.50 4.30
CA TYR A 79 11.73 -18.52 5.43
C TYR A 79 10.29 -18.87 5.03
N ASN A 80 10.03 -19.05 3.74
CA ASN A 80 8.71 -19.44 3.20
C ASN A 80 7.56 -18.55 3.66
N VAL A 81 7.81 -17.22 3.76
CA VAL A 81 6.76 -16.26 4.11
C VAL A 81 5.68 -16.24 3.04
N LYS A 82 4.41 -16.32 3.47
CA LYS A 82 3.27 -16.51 2.57
C LYS A 82 3.00 -15.31 1.69
N LYS A 83 2.98 -14.10 2.27
CA LYS A 83 2.69 -12.85 1.52
C LYS A 83 3.87 -11.91 1.52
N LYS A 84 4.26 -11.44 0.35
CA LYS A 84 5.36 -10.51 0.13
C LYS A 84 4.83 -9.30 -0.62
N ILE A 85 4.91 -8.14 0.01
CA ILE A 85 4.47 -6.86 -0.53
C ILE A 85 5.71 -6.00 -0.73
N ALA A 86 5.89 -5.42 -1.90
CA ALA A 86 7.05 -4.56 -2.16
C ALA A 86 6.65 -3.24 -2.82
N ARG A 87 7.32 -2.17 -2.41
CA ARG A 87 7.26 -0.90 -3.13
C ARG A 87 8.25 -0.92 -4.28
N ILE A 88 7.74 -0.75 -5.50
CA ILE A 88 8.50 -0.62 -6.75
C ILE A 88 8.05 0.67 -7.44
N ARG A 89 9.00 1.55 -7.76
CA ARG A 89 8.75 2.85 -8.39
C ARG A 89 9.30 2.94 -9.79
N THR A 90 10.34 2.16 -10.06
CA THR A 90 11.02 2.17 -11.35
C THR A 90 10.15 1.55 -12.43
N THR A 91 9.72 2.35 -13.38
CA THR A 91 8.82 1.96 -14.47
C THR A 91 9.38 0.79 -15.30
N GLU A 92 10.70 0.71 -15.48
CA GLU A 92 11.34 -0.38 -16.23
C GLU A 92 11.02 -1.76 -15.66
N TYR A 93 10.91 -1.88 -14.33
CA TYR A 93 10.50 -3.14 -13.69
C TYR A 93 9.00 -3.40 -13.89
N LEU A 94 8.18 -2.35 -13.82
CA LEU A 94 6.73 -2.47 -13.95
C LEU A 94 6.28 -2.85 -15.37
N LEU A 95 7.09 -2.50 -16.38
CA LEU A 95 6.88 -2.91 -17.77
C LEU A 95 7.20 -4.39 -18.03
N ARG A 96 7.70 -5.10 -17.04
CA ARG A 96 8.08 -6.52 -17.12
C ARG A 96 7.43 -7.33 -16.01
N PRO A 97 6.08 -7.43 -15.99
CA PRO A 97 5.35 -8.09 -14.89
C PRO A 97 5.75 -9.56 -14.72
N GLU A 98 6.27 -10.20 -15.76
CA GLU A 98 6.75 -11.58 -15.74
C GLU A 98 7.90 -11.82 -14.74
N ILE A 99 8.64 -10.76 -14.36
CA ILE A 99 9.68 -10.91 -13.33
C ILE A 99 9.12 -11.11 -11.93
N PHE A 100 7.87 -10.68 -11.68
CA PHE A 100 7.23 -10.80 -10.36
C PHE A 100 6.52 -12.15 -10.23
N SER A 101 7.30 -13.20 -10.23
CA SER A 101 6.81 -14.58 -10.10
C SER A 101 7.55 -15.30 -8.98
N ASN A 102 7.01 -16.41 -8.50
CA ASN A 102 7.62 -17.21 -7.44
C ASN A 102 9.01 -17.73 -7.81
N ASP A 103 9.26 -18.00 -9.08
CA ASP A 103 10.53 -18.51 -9.58
C ASP A 103 11.60 -17.42 -9.70
N ALA A 104 11.20 -16.19 -10.03
CA ALA A 104 12.12 -15.05 -10.18
C ALA A 104 12.10 -14.12 -8.95
N LEU A 105 11.20 -13.18 -8.88
CA LEU A 105 11.06 -12.22 -7.77
C LEU A 105 9.68 -12.41 -7.14
N PRO A 106 9.56 -13.19 -6.05
CA PRO A 106 8.30 -13.56 -5.43
C PRO A 106 7.68 -12.37 -4.68
N ILE A 107 6.96 -11.55 -5.39
CA ILE A 107 6.21 -10.40 -4.86
C ILE A 107 4.75 -10.60 -5.21
N ASP A 108 3.91 -10.72 -4.20
CA ASP A 108 2.48 -10.98 -4.38
C ASP A 108 1.69 -9.68 -4.64
N PHE A 109 2.17 -8.53 -4.07
CA PHE A 109 1.55 -7.23 -4.25
C PHE A 109 2.59 -6.14 -4.46
N LEU A 110 2.40 -5.33 -5.49
CA LEU A 110 3.23 -4.18 -5.79
C LEU A 110 2.59 -2.89 -5.27
N ILE A 111 3.35 -2.09 -4.54
CA ILE A 111 2.98 -0.73 -4.17
C ILE A 111 3.69 0.22 -5.12
N THR A 112 2.91 0.90 -5.96
CA THR A 112 3.37 1.91 -6.94
C THR A 112 2.73 3.25 -6.62
N PRO A 113 3.28 4.03 -5.67
CA PRO A 113 2.62 5.25 -5.18
C PRO A 113 2.33 6.27 -6.28
N GLU A 114 3.22 6.37 -7.25
CA GLU A 114 3.11 7.30 -8.37
C GLU A 114 1.91 6.97 -9.26
N ASN A 115 1.68 5.70 -9.54
CA ASN A 115 0.53 5.26 -10.33
C ASN A 115 -0.79 5.50 -9.57
N LEU A 116 -0.84 5.14 -8.29
CA LEU A 116 -2.01 5.36 -7.46
C LEU A 116 -2.42 6.84 -7.39
N ILE A 117 -1.43 7.75 -7.27
CA ILE A 117 -1.70 9.19 -7.25
C ILE A 117 -2.17 9.66 -8.63
N THR A 118 -1.57 9.15 -9.70
CA THR A 118 -1.94 9.51 -11.08
C THR A 118 -3.37 9.07 -11.39
N GLU A 119 -3.73 7.83 -11.08
CA GLU A 119 -5.08 7.30 -11.24
C GLU A 119 -6.10 8.11 -10.43
N TYR A 120 -5.76 8.46 -9.19
CA TYR A 120 -6.60 9.29 -8.34
C TYR A 120 -6.84 10.69 -8.93
N ILE A 121 -5.78 11.37 -9.39
CA ILE A 121 -5.88 12.69 -10.01
C ILE A 121 -6.67 12.60 -11.33
N GLN A 122 -6.41 11.57 -12.14
CA GLN A 122 -7.13 11.35 -13.38
C GLN A 122 -8.63 11.20 -13.13
N GLY A 123 -9.03 10.37 -12.18
CA GLY A 123 -10.43 10.20 -11.82
C GLY A 123 -11.11 11.51 -11.41
N ILE A 124 -10.44 12.37 -10.64
CA ILE A 124 -10.99 13.70 -10.28
C ILE A 124 -11.11 14.63 -11.50
N VAL A 125 -10.15 14.58 -12.42
CA VAL A 125 -10.16 15.42 -13.64
C VAL A 125 -11.26 14.96 -14.60
N GLU A 126 -11.46 13.66 -14.74
CA GLU A 126 -12.51 13.07 -15.60
C GLU A 126 -13.91 13.27 -15.03
N GLN A 127 -14.03 13.43 -13.70
CA GLN A 127 -15.31 13.66 -13.02
C GLN A 127 -15.31 15.02 -12.30
N PRO A 128 -15.56 16.13 -13.00
CA PRO A 128 -15.57 17.47 -12.42
C PRO A 128 -16.62 17.58 -11.31
N GLY A 129 -16.18 17.92 -10.10
CA GLY A 129 -17.04 18.01 -8.92
C GLY A 129 -16.98 16.79 -8.01
N ALA A 130 -16.31 15.71 -8.41
CA ALA A 130 -16.02 14.60 -7.52
C ALA A 130 -15.01 15.02 -6.43
N SER A 131 -15.23 14.58 -5.21
CA SER A 131 -14.26 14.65 -4.12
C SER A 131 -13.40 13.39 -4.07
N GLN A 132 -13.97 12.25 -4.46
CA GLN A 132 -13.27 10.97 -4.60
C GLN A 132 -13.90 10.15 -5.73
N VAL A 133 -13.06 9.40 -6.43
CA VAL A 133 -13.47 8.44 -7.47
C VAL A 133 -12.78 7.11 -7.17
N PHE A 134 -13.56 6.03 -7.11
CA PHE A 134 -13.04 4.67 -6.95
C PHE A 134 -13.46 3.84 -8.15
N ASP A 135 -12.48 3.29 -8.85
CA ASP A 135 -12.69 2.38 -9.96
C ASP A 135 -12.69 0.92 -9.49
N PHE A 136 -13.64 0.14 -9.99
CA PHE A 136 -13.71 -1.29 -9.78
C PHE A 136 -13.73 -2.00 -11.14
N GLU A 137 -13.18 -3.22 -11.17
CA GLU A 137 -13.15 -4.08 -12.37
C GLU A 137 -12.60 -3.37 -13.62
N ASN A 138 -11.46 -2.67 -13.48
CA ASN A 138 -10.80 -1.93 -14.56
C ASN A 138 -11.70 -0.86 -15.22
N GLY A 139 -12.45 -0.11 -14.41
CA GLY A 139 -13.30 0.99 -14.89
C GLY A 139 -14.70 0.57 -15.33
N LEU A 140 -15.09 -0.71 -15.16
CA LEU A 140 -16.45 -1.17 -15.48
C LEU A 140 -17.50 -0.66 -14.48
N VAL A 141 -17.08 -0.36 -13.25
CA VAL A 141 -17.92 0.21 -12.19
C VAL A 141 -17.14 1.31 -11.51
N GLN A 142 -17.74 2.48 -11.37
CA GLN A 142 -17.16 3.60 -10.65
C GLN A 142 -18.04 4.00 -9.47
N LEU A 143 -17.40 4.25 -8.31
CA LEU A 143 -18.04 4.89 -7.17
C LEU A 143 -17.50 6.33 -7.08
N VAL A 144 -18.40 7.29 -7.30
CA VAL A 144 -18.05 8.72 -7.29
C VAL A 144 -18.66 9.38 -6.05
N GLU A 145 -17.80 9.93 -5.19
CA GLU A 145 -18.23 10.76 -4.07
C GLU A 145 -18.23 12.23 -4.50
N THR A 146 -19.37 12.89 -4.36
CA THR A 146 -19.50 14.32 -4.61
C THR A 146 -20.01 15.05 -3.39
N ARG A 147 -19.61 16.31 -3.22
CA ARG A 147 -20.13 17.17 -2.16
C ARG A 147 -21.16 18.14 -2.73
N ALA A 148 -22.37 18.04 -2.24
CA ALA A 148 -23.42 18.99 -2.58
C ALA A 148 -23.26 20.32 -1.80
N PHE A 149 -23.24 21.43 -2.51
CA PHE A 149 -23.17 22.77 -1.93
C PHE A 149 -24.50 23.48 -2.05
N ILE A 150 -24.81 24.39 -1.12
CA ILE A 150 -26.00 25.23 -1.21
C ILE A 150 -25.97 25.99 -2.53
N GLY A 151 -27.04 25.87 -3.33
CA GLY A 151 -27.15 26.46 -4.66
C GLY A 151 -26.94 25.48 -5.82
N THR A 152 -26.52 24.22 -5.53
CA THR A 152 -26.48 23.19 -6.57
C THR A 152 -27.86 22.55 -6.80
N PRO A 153 -28.15 22.02 -7.99
CA PRO A 153 -29.46 21.43 -8.35
C PRO A 153 -29.91 20.27 -7.47
N ILE A 154 -28.95 19.60 -6.78
CA ILE A 154 -29.20 18.39 -6.00
C ILE A 154 -29.52 18.67 -4.51
N VAL A 155 -29.29 19.91 -4.02
CA VAL A 155 -29.57 20.26 -2.62
C VAL A 155 -31.06 20.55 -2.43
N ASN A 156 -31.62 20.04 -1.34
CA ASN A 156 -33.04 20.15 -0.98
C ASN A 156 -34.01 19.46 -1.97
N ARG A 157 -33.57 18.46 -2.72
CA ARG A 157 -34.41 17.63 -3.58
C ARG A 157 -34.47 16.20 -3.07
N PRO A 158 -35.59 15.49 -3.30
CA PRO A 158 -35.67 14.06 -3.02
C PRO A 158 -34.66 13.27 -3.85
N VAL A 159 -34.05 12.25 -3.27
CA VAL A 159 -33.04 11.39 -3.95
C VAL A 159 -33.55 10.79 -5.25
N LYS A 160 -34.87 10.48 -5.33
CA LYS A 160 -35.52 9.94 -6.54
C LYS A 160 -35.44 10.86 -7.76
N GLU A 161 -35.24 12.16 -7.56
CA GLU A 161 -35.16 13.16 -8.64
C GLU A 161 -33.72 13.41 -9.11
N LEU A 162 -32.73 12.79 -8.45
CA LEU A 162 -31.32 12.98 -8.80
C LEU A 162 -30.98 12.41 -10.19
N HIS A 163 -31.64 11.34 -10.63
CA HIS A 163 -31.43 10.74 -11.94
C HIS A 163 -31.66 11.71 -13.11
N GLU A 164 -32.51 12.72 -12.93
CA GLU A 164 -32.79 13.72 -13.97
C GLU A 164 -31.64 14.73 -14.15
N HIS A 165 -30.70 14.78 -13.21
CA HIS A 165 -29.64 15.78 -13.14
C HIS A 165 -28.24 15.18 -13.11
N MET A 166 -28.11 13.86 -13.20
CA MET A 166 -26.85 13.15 -13.32
C MET A 166 -26.62 12.78 -14.77
N PRO A 167 -25.44 13.05 -15.34
CA PRO A 167 -25.10 12.53 -16.68
C PRO A 167 -25.07 10.99 -16.63
N ASP A 168 -25.46 10.38 -17.73
CA ASP A 168 -25.36 8.93 -17.97
C ASP A 168 -23.89 8.46 -17.97
#